data_a7fae357bc217473d577e32d49aaa91a
#
_entry.id   a7fae357bc217473d577e32d49aaa91a
#
_cell.length_a   1.000
_cell.length_b   1.000
_cell.length_c   1.000
_cell.angle_alpha   90.00
_cell.angle_beta   90.00
_cell.angle_gamma   90.00
#
_symmetry.space_group_name_H-M   'P 1'
#
loop_
_entity.id
_entity.type
_entity.pdbx_description
1 polymer ?
#
loop_
_entity_poly.entity_id
_entity_poly.type
_entity_poly.pdbx_seq_one_letter_code
_entity_poly.pdbx_strand_id
1 'polypeptide(L)'
;MIVELCSKLFLYNKKIQICNLWSYAMVKLIILRGNSGSGKTTIAKELQRKFGENTMLISQDAIRREMLRVKDGPNTLALPLIKELLFYGTSHSDIIILEGIMYADWYKPLFEYAIQLSDTKVFAYYFNIPFEETLKRHLTKPNCNDFGEETMRRWWREKDFSDVLNEVCITAERDIENIVRDIYSAVMNN
;
A
#
# COMPACT_ATOMS: atom_id res chain seq x y z
N MET A 1 -38.63 28.13 -14.93
CA MET A 1 -37.30 27.75 -15.48
C MET A 1 -36.15 28.36 -14.68
N ILE A 2 -36.04 29.66 -14.49
CA ILE A 2 -34.92 30.29 -13.70
C ILE A 2 -35.00 29.93 -12.20
N VAL A 3 -36.19 29.93 -11.59
CA VAL A 3 -36.40 29.60 -10.17
C VAL A 3 -36.05 28.13 -9.89
N GLU A 4 -36.30 27.25 -10.84
CA GLU A 4 -35.99 25.80 -10.72
C GLU A 4 -34.49 25.51 -10.86
N LEU A 5 -33.78 26.32 -11.68
CA LEU A 5 -32.32 26.27 -11.76
C LEU A 5 -31.68 26.78 -10.46
N CYS A 6 -32.18 27.87 -9.90
CA CYS A 6 -31.68 28.43 -8.63
C CYS A 6 -31.90 27.45 -7.46
N SER A 7 -33.04 26.77 -7.40
CA SER A 7 -33.27 25.76 -6.35
C SER A 7 -32.38 24.56 -6.48
N LYS A 8 -32.08 24.07 -7.71
CA LYS A 8 -31.13 22.99 -7.95
C LYS A 8 -29.67 23.39 -7.62
N LEU A 9 -29.26 24.63 -7.96
CA LEU A 9 -27.95 25.18 -7.58
C LEU A 9 -27.83 25.31 -6.04
N PHE A 10 -28.90 25.77 -5.39
CA PHE A 10 -28.91 25.91 -3.93
C PHE A 10 -28.84 24.55 -3.21
N LEU A 11 -29.54 23.54 -3.72
CA LEU A 11 -29.47 22.16 -3.23
C LEU A 11 -28.11 21.50 -3.52
N TYR A 12 -27.52 21.83 -4.68
CA TYR A 12 -26.18 21.36 -5.04
C TYR A 12 -25.11 22.00 -4.13
N ASN A 13 -25.19 23.31 -3.89
CA ASN A 13 -24.28 23.99 -2.95
C ASN A 13 -24.51 23.56 -1.49
N LYS A 14 -25.75 23.24 -1.08
CA LYS A 14 -26.03 22.67 0.24
C LYS A 14 -25.49 21.25 0.39
N LYS A 15 -25.52 20.43 -0.67
CA LYS A 15 -24.87 19.11 -0.70
C LYS A 15 -23.34 19.22 -0.60
N ILE A 16 -22.73 20.20 -1.28
CA ILE A 16 -21.30 20.50 -1.18
C ILE A 16 -20.94 21.01 0.23
N GLN A 17 -21.79 21.88 0.84
CA GLN A 17 -21.58 22.34 2.21
C GLN A 17 -21.75 21.25 3.27
N ILE A 18 -22.65 20.28 3.06
CA ILE A 18 -22.82 19.14 3.95
C ILE A 18 -21.63 18.15 3.81
N CYS A 19 -21.07 17.99 2.61
CA CYS A 19 -19.81 17.26 2.42
C CYS A 19 -18.61 17.93 3.11
N ASN A 20 -18.63 19.26 3.28
CA ASN A 20 -17.56 20.00 3.98
C ASN A 20 -17.70 20.01 5.52
N LEU A 21 -18.71 19.36 6.10
CA LEU A 21 -18.89 19.21 7.55
C LEU A 21 -18.42 17.84 8.09
N TRP A 22 -17.98 16.94 7.21
CA TRP A 22 -17.19 15.78 7.66
C TRP A 22 -15.80 16.32 7.99
N SER A 23 -15.45 16.32 9.26
CA SER A 23 -14.07 16.48 9.73
C SER A 23 -13.17 15.76 8.73
N TYR A 24 -12.27 16.49 8.03
CA TYR A 24 -11.26 15.89 7.16
C TYR A 24 -10.33 15.03 8.02
N ALA A 25 -10.78 13.84 8.35
CA ALA A 25 -9.89 12.84 8.94
C ALA A 25 -8.86 12.51 7.86
N MET A 26 -7.59 12.79 8.15
CA MET A 26 -6.49 12.45 7.22
C MET A 26 -6.52 10.97 6.90
N VAL A 27 -6.56 10.63 5.63
CA VAL A 27 -6.45 9.25 5.16
C VAL A 27 -5.08 8.70 5.56
N LYS A 28 -5.03 7.48 6.05
CA LYS A 28 -3.79 6.87 6.51
C LYS A 28 -3.32 5.86 5.47
N LEU A 29 -2.20 6.16 4.81
CA LEU A 29 -1.58 5.30 3.81
C LEU A 29 -0.43 4.50 4.43
N ILE A 30 -0.60 3.19 4.48
CA ILE A 30 0.42 2.25 4.95
C ILE A 30 1.10 1.65 3.73
N ILE A 31 2.43 1.79 3.63
CA ILE A 31 3.23 1.21 2.55
C ILE A 31 4.11 0.10 3.13
N LEU A 32 3.95 -1.12 2.63
CA LEU A 32 4.70 -2.31 3.05
C LEU A 32 5.58 -2.79 1.90
N ARG A 33 6.90 -2.59 2.01
CA ARG A 33 7.90 -2.94 0.99
C ARG A 33 8.89 -4.00 1.49
N GLY A 34 9.57 -4.64 0.54
CA GLY A 34 10.65 -5.58 0.79
C GLY A 34 10.64 -6.77 -0.16
N ASN A 35 11.65 -7.62 -0.10
CA ASN A 35 11.84 -8.73 -1.02
C ASN A 35 10.71 -9.77 -1.01
N SER A 36 10.67 -10.62 -2.04
CA SER A 36 9.72 -11.74 -2.11
C SER A 36 9.90 -12.67 -0.88
N GLY A 37 8.81 -13.21 -0.36
CA GLY A 37 8.87 -14.11 0.82
C GLY A 37 9.01 -13.42 2.17
N SER A 38 9.10 -12.09 2.25
CA SER A 38 9.33 -11.37 3.52
C SER A 38 8.09 -11.27 4.43
N GLY A 39 6.88 -11.65 3.97
CA GLY A 39 5.67 -11.67 4.81
C GLY A 39 4.72 -10.48 4.64
N LYS A 40 5.03 -9.49 3.77
CA LYS A 40 4.22 -8.28 3.52
C LYS A 40 2.74 -8.55 3.29
N THR A 41 2.43 -9.46 2.36
CA THR A 41 1.04 -9.78 2.01
C THR A 41 0.26 -10.38 3.18
N THR A 42 0.90 -11.16 4.04
CA THR A 42 0.29 -11.69 5.25
C THR A 42 -0.03 -10.56 6.23
N ILE A 43 0.95 -9.69 6.51
CA ILE A 43 0.77 -8.53 7.38
C ILE A 43 -0.30 -7.58 6.82
N ALA A 44 -0.28 -7.31 5.50
CA ALA A 44 -1.27 -6.45 4.85
C ALA A 44 -2.71 -6.95 5.03
N LYS A 45 -2.94 -8.26 4.86
CA LYS A 45 -4.26 -8.88 5.06
C LYS A 45 -4.70 -8.86 6.53
N GLU A 46 -3.78 -9.12 7.46
CA GLU A 46 -4.06 -9.05 8.89
C GLU A 46 -4.39 -7.61 9.34
N LEU A 47 -3.66 -6.62 8.83
CA LEU A 47 -3.96 -5.20 9.07
C LEU A 47 -5.32 -4.82 8.48
N GLN A 48 -5.62 -5.21 7.23
CA GLN A 48 -6.91 -4.93 6.61
C GLN A 48 -8.06 -5.50 7.45
N ARG A 49 -7.93 -6.75 7.90
CA ARG A 49 -8.92 -7.39 8.78
C ARG A 49 -9.05 -6.65 10.11
N LYS A 50 -7.94 -6.20 10.69
CA LYS A 50 -7.92 -5.51 11.99
C LYS A 50 -8.48 -4.10 11.93
N PHE A 51 -8.24 -3.34 10.86
CA PHE A 51 -8.84 -2.02 10.64
C PHE A 51 -10.33 -2.13 10.28
N GLY A 52 -10.75 -3.21 9.61
CA GLY A 52 -12.15 -3.47 9.27
C GLY A 52 -12.61 -2.78 8.00
N GLU A 53 -13.87 -2.32 8.00
CA GLU A 53 -14.51 -1.65 6.87
C GLU A 53 -13.77 -0.39 6.45
N ASN A 54 -13.98 0.07 5.23
CA ASN A 54 -13.32 1.24 4.62
C ASN A 54 -11.77 1.14 4.57
N THR A 55 -11.21 -0.07 4.68
CA THR A 55 -9.78 -0.33 4.52
C THR A 55 -9.48 -0.89 3.14
N MET A 56 -8.86 -0.09 2.27
CA MET A 56 -8.48 -0.48 0.92
C MET A 56 -7.12 -1.19 0.91
N LEU A 57 -7.05 -2.39 0.34
CA LEU A 57 -5.80 -3.11 0.14
C LEU A 57 -5.41 -3.10 -1.34
N ILE A 58 -4.25 -2.53 -1.65
CA ILE A 58 -3.65 -2.46 -2.98
C ILE A 58 -2.43 -3.38 -3.00
N SER A 59 -2.51 -4.51 -3.71
CA SER A 59 -1.38 -5.41 -3.93
C SER A 59 -0.77 -5.14 -5.30
N GLN A 60 0.49 -4.67 -5.33
CA GLN A 60 1.23 -4.42 -6.55
C GLN A 60 1.36 -5.70 -7.40
N ASP A 61 1.58 -6.85 -6.76
CA ASP A 61 1.76 -8.12 -7.46
C ASP A 61 0.46 -8.60 -8.10
N ALA A 62 -0.69 -8.45 -7.42
CA ALA A 62 -2.02 -8.75 -7.97
C ALA A 62 -2.36 -7.85 -9.16
N ILE A 63 -2.11 -6.54 -9.05
CA ILE A 63 -2.33 -5.60 -10.17
C ILE A 63 -1.49 -6.01 -11.37
N ARG A 64 -0.21 -6.26 -11.16
CA ARG A 64 0.73 -6.58 -12.23
C ARG A 64 0.43 -7.94 -12.88
N ARG A 65 0.23 -8.99 -12.08
CA ARG A 65 0.13 -10.37 -12.56
C ARG A 65 -1.28 -10.76 -12.98
N GLU A 66 -2.28 -10.34 -12.22
CA GLU A 66 -3.66 -10.80 -12.41
C GLU A 66 -4.48 -9.81 -13.23
N MET A 67 -4.40 -8.50 -12.92
CA MET A 67 -5.19 -7.49 -13.63
C MET A 67 -4.59 -7.12 -14.99
N LEU A 68 -3.29 -6.82 -15.05
CA LEU A 68 -2.64 -6.28 -16.24
C LEU A 68 -1.82 -7.31 -17.03
N ARG A 69 -1.35 -8.39 -16.38
CA ARG A 69 -0.48 -9.41 -16.96
C ARG A 69 0.80 -8.84 -17.57
N VAL A 70 1.44 -7.91 -16.84
CA VAL A 70 2.66 -7.21 -17.28
C VAL A 70 3.89 -7.61 -16.46
N LYS A 71 5.07 -7.40 -17.05
CA LYS A 71 6.34 -7.55 -16.35
C LYS A 71 6.57 -6.40 -15.39
N ASP A 72 7.34 -6.64 -14.33
CA ASP A 72 7.83 -5.59 -13.46
C ASP A 72 9.02 -4.87 -14.10
N GLY A 73 9.24 -3.61 -13.72
CA GLY A 73 10.32 -2.79 -14.25
C GLY A 73 10.09 -1.31 -13.99
N PRO A 74 11.08 -0.45 -14.34
CA PRO A 74 11.01 0.99 -14.07
C PRO A 74 9.85 1.72 -14.77
N ASN A 75 9.32 1.14 -15.86
CA ASN A 75 8.19 1.71 -16.62
C ASN A 75 7.01 0.74 -16.67
N THR A 76 6.80 -0.02 -15.61
CA THR A 76 5.68 -0.96 -15.54
C THR A 76 4.33 -0.24 -15.64
N LEU A 77 3.41 -0.81 -16.43
CA LEU A 77 2.03 -0.29 -16.53
C LEU A 77 1.23 -0.41 -15.23
N ALA A 78 1.75 -1.16 -14.24
CA ALA A 78 1.16 -1.22 -12.92
C ALA A 78 1.28 0.12 -12.16
N LEU A 79 2.35 0.88 -12.39
CA LEU A 79 2.62 2.12 -11.67
C LEU A 79 1.52 3.19 -11.87
N PRO A 80 1.11 3.56 -13.10
CA PRO A 80 0.01 4.51 -13.27
C PRO A 80 -1.30 4.01 -12.67
N LEU A 81 -1.64 2.72 -12.80
CA LEU A 81 -2.86 2.19 -12.20
C LEU A 81 -2.83 2.25 -10.67
N ILE A 82 -1.67 1.98 -10.04
CA ILE A 82 -1.53 2.11 -8.59
C ILE A 82 -1.74 3.57 -8.16
N LYS A 83 -1.25 4.56 -8.92
CA LYS A 83 -1.48 5.98 -8.63
C LYS A 83 -2.98 6.34 -8.68
N GLU A 84 -3.71 5.86 -9.68
CA GLU A 84 -5.17 6.05 -9.77
C GLU A 84 -5.90 5.39 -8.58
N LEU A 85 -5.50 4.18 -8.19
CA LEU A 85 -6.07 3.50 -7.02
C LEU A 85 -5.77 4.25 -5.71
N LEU A 86 -4.58 4.79 -5.54
CA LEU A 86 -4.24 5.63 -4.39
C LEU A 86 -5.12 6.89 -4.38
N PHE A 87 -5.25 7.59 -5.51
CA PHE A 87 -6.10 8.76 -5.63
C PHE A 87 -7.56 8.44 -5.32
N TYR A 88 -8.09 7.34 -5.87
CA TYR A 88 -9.44 6.88 -5.53
C TYR A 88 -9.60 6.60 -4.03
N GLY A 89 -8.62 5.92 -3.43
CA GLY A 89 -8.64 5.58 -2.01
C GLY A 89 -8.67 6.80 -1.09
N THR A 90 -8.03 7.92 -1.46
CA THR A 90 -8.05 9.14 -0.63
C THR A 90 -9.44 9.75 -0.46
N SER A 91 -10.38 9.44 -1.35
CA SER A 91 -11.76 9.94 -1.29
C SER A 91 -12.78 8.90 -0.80
N HIS A 92 -12.37 7.62 -0.66
CA HIS A 92 -13.30 6.52 -0.45
C HIS A 92 -12.88 5.54 0.65
N SER A 93 -11.74 5.78 1.33
CA SER A 93 -11.23 4.89 2.35
C SER A 93 -10.66 5.67 3.52
N ASP A 94 -10.79 5.12 4.72
CA ASP A 94 -10.16 5.68 5.92
C ASP A 94 -8.68 5.27 6.00
N ILE A 95 -8.41 4.04 5.56
CA ILE A 95 -7.09 3.42 5.54
C ILE A 95 -6.81 2.86 4.15
N ILE A 96 -5.62 3.13 3.63
CA ILE A 96 -5.11 2.51 2.41
C ILE A 96 -3.85 1.71 2.78
N ILE A 97 -3.78 0.45 2.36
CA ILE A 97 -2.60 -0.40 2.50
C ILE A 97 -2.08 -0.70 1.10
N LEU A 98 -0.87 -0.26 0.81
CA LEU A 98 -0.15 -0.58 -0.43
C LEU A 98 0.97 -1.57 -0.09
N GLU A 99 0.96 -2.76 -0.70
CA GLU A 99 2.00 -3.75 -0.47
C GLU A 99 2.63 -4.25 -1.77
N GLY A 100 3.91 -4.56 -1.73
CA GLY A 100 4.65 -5.10 -2.87
C GLY A 100 6.15 -5.15 -2.68
N ILE A 101 6.87 -5.70 -3.64
CA ILE A 101 8.33 -5.64 -3.67
C ILE A 101 8.73 -4.18 -3.87
N MET A 102 8.25 -3.55 -4.93
CA MET A 102 8.37 -2.12 -5.24
C MET A 102 9.80 -1.60 -5.02
N TYR A 103 10.76 -2.01 -5.86
CA TYR A 103 12.16 -1.57 -5.76
C TYR A 103 12.28 -0.04 -5.68
N ALA A 104 13.17 0.42 -4.80
CA ALA A 104 13.28 1.84 -4.44
C ALA A 104 13.46 2.75 -5.65
N ASP A 105 14.31 2.36 -6.60
CA ASP A 105 14.60 3.10 -7.82
C ASP A 105 13.44 3.05 -8.85
N TRP A 106 12.81 1.89 -9.05
CA TRP A 106 11.74 1.73 -10.05
C TRP A 106 10.44 2.40 -9.62
N TYR A 107 10.12 2.35 -8.33
CA TYR A 107 8.89 2.89 -7.77
C TYR A 107 9.05 4.26 -7.11
N LYS A 108 10.22 4.89 -7.22
CA LYS A 108 10.45 6.26 -6.72
C LYS A 108 9.36 7.24 -7.15
N PRO A 109 8.92 7.30 -8.44
CA PRO A 109 7.84 8.21 -8.85
C PRO A 109 6.49 7.92 -8.21
N LEU A 110 6.24 6.69 -7.72
CA LEU A 110 5.05 6.34 -6.95
C LEU A 110 5.17 6.85 -5.51
N PHE A 111 6.34 6.72 -4.90
CA PHE A 111 6.58 7.16 -3.52
C PHE A 111 6.55 8.69 -3.42
N GLU A 112 7.15 9.39 -4.38
CA GLU A 112 7.05 10.85 -4.49
C GLU A 112 5.58 11.30 -4.64
N TYR A 113 4.81 10.61 -5.45
CA TYR A 113 3.37 10.87 -5.59
C TYR A 113 2.63 10.61 -4.27
N ALA A 114 2.90 9.49 -3.59
CA ALA A 114 2.22 9.10 -2.35
C ALA A 114 2.42 10.11 -1.22
N ILE A 115 3.63 10.67 -1.06
CA ILE A 115 3.91 11.70 -0.03
C ILE A 115 3.34 13.08 -0.37
N GLN A 116 2.95 13.32 -1.63
CA GLN A 116 2.34 14.56 -2.10
C GLN A 116 0.80 14.52 -2.10
N LEU A 117 0.20 13.36 -1.81
CA LEU A 117 -1.27 13.25 -1.73
C LEU A 117 -1.80 14.13 -0.59
N SER A 118 -2.70 15.05 -0.94
CA SER A 118 -3.36 15.92 0.03
C SER A 118 -4.13 15.10 1.07
N ASP A 119 -4.17 15.60 2.30
CA ASP A 119 -4.92 15.02 3.41
C ASP A 119 -4.59 13.54 3.69
N THR A 120 -3.34 13.14 3.38
CA THR A 120 -2.87 11.76 3.55
C THR A 120 -1.63 11.71 4.46
N LYS A 121 -1.68 10.86 5.49
CA LYS A 121 -0.54 10.55 6.34
C LYS A 121 0.08 9.21 5.94
N VAL A 122 1.38 9.22 5.59
CA VAL A 122 2.10 8.03 5.11
C VAL A 122 2.85 7.35 6.26
N PHE A 123 2.66 6.03 6.39
CA PHE A 123 3.37 5.12 7.28
C PHE A 123 4.08 4.07 6.45
N ALA A 124 5.40 4.16 6.33
CA ALA A 124 6.18 3.28 5.47
C ALA A 124 6.99 2.26 6.28
N TYR A 125 7.02 1.02 5.81
CA TYR A 125 7.72 -0.09 6.45
C TYR A 125 8.49 -0.88 5.40
N TYR A 126 9.76 -1.16 5.70
CA TYR A 126 10.61 -2.01 4.89
C TYR A 126 10.92 -3.33 5.60
N PHE A 127 10.56 -4.45 4.99
CA PHE A 127 10.82 -5.80 5.51
C PHE A 127 12.21 -6.25 5.13
N ASN A 128 13.19 -5.92 5.98
CA ASN A 128 14.59 -6.32 5.84
C ASN A 128 14.81 -7.73 6.40
N ILE A 129 14.30 -8.72 5.70
CA ILE A 129 14.36 -10.13 6.08
C ILE A 129 15.51 -10.80 5.31
N PRO A 130 16.42 -11.55 5.94
CA PRO A 130 17.52 -12.26 5.26
C PRO A 130 17.01 -13.20 4.17
N PHE A 131 17.80 -13.38 3.11
CA PHE A 131 17.43 -14.21 1.96
C PHE A 131 17.03 -15.64 2.36
N GLU A 132 17.84 -16.28 3.20
CA GLU A 132 17.62 -17.65 3.68
C GLU A 132 16.29 -17.80 4.41
N GLU A 133 15.91 -16.79 5.17
CA GLU A 133 14.62 -16.77 5.88
C GLU A 133 13.45 -16.57 4.90
N THR A 134 13.61 -15.71 3.91
CA THR A 134 12.57 -15.54 2.87
C THR A 134 12.39 -16.81 2.03
N LEU A 135 13.46 -17.53 1.76
CA LEU A 135 13.42 -18.81 1.06
C LEU A 135 12.66 -19.87 1.87
N LYS A 136 12.96 -20.01 3.18
CA LYS A 136 12.20 -20.89 4.07
C LYS A 136 10.71 -20.58 4.06
N ARG A 137 10.34 -19.31 4.19
CA ARG A 137 8.94 -18.85 4.15
C ARG A 137 8.29 -19.10 2.79
N HIS A 138 9.05 -18.98 1.70
CA HIS A 138 8.55 -19.28 0.36
C HIS A 138 8.15 -20.73 0.21
N LEU A 139 8.96 -21.67 0.71
CA LEU A 139 8.70 -23.11 0.64
C LEU A 139 7.42 -23.54 1.38
N THR A 140 6.90 -22.74 2.30
CA THR A 140 5.63 -23.03 2.99
C THR A 140 4.39 -22.51 2.26
N LYS A 141 4.56 -21.78 1.15
CA LYS A 141 3.44 -21.20 0.40
C LYS A 141 2.80 -22.19 -0.58
N PRO A 142 1.48 -22.09 -0.84
CA PRO A 142 0.81 -22.93 -1.84
C PRO A 142 1.42 -22.82 -3.23
N ASN A 143 1.97 -21.65 -3.58
CA ASN A 143 2.60 -21.36 -4.88
C ASN A 143 4.13 -21.48 -4.86
N CYS A 144 4.71 -22.24 -3.96
CA CYS A 144 6.17 -22.46 -3.88
C CYS A 144 6.76 -23.10 -5.15
N ASN A 145 5.94 -23.80 -5.93
CA ASN A 145 6.35 -24.43 -7.19
C ASN A 145 6.35 -23.48 -8.41
N ASP A 146 5.79 -22.27 -8.31
CA ASP A 146 5.73 -21.32 -9.42
C ASP A 146 7.12 -20.78 -9.80
N PHE A 147 8.01 -20.69 -8.81
CA PHE A 147 9.41 -20.28 -8.99
C PHE A 147 10.28 -20.76 -7.82
N GLY A 148 11.51 -21.10 -8.11
CA GLY A 148 12.48 -21.62 -7.13
C GLY A 148 13.47 -20.57 -6.62
N GLU A 149 14.45 -21.05 -5.83
CA GLU A 149 15.50 -20.24 -5.20
C GLU A 149 16.27 -19.37 -6.20
N GLU A 150 16.67 -19.91 -7.35
CA GLU A 150 17.44 -19.18 -8.37
C GLU A 150 16.69 -17.92 -8.85
N THR A 151 15.38 -18.06 -9.04
CA THR A 151 14.52 -16.96 -9.46
C THR A 151 14.38 -15.91 -8.34
N MET A 152 14.21 -16.34 -7.10
CA MET A 152 14.17 -15.45 -5.94
C MET A 152 15.49 -14.71 -5.77
N ARG A 153 16.63 -15.37 -5.94
CA ARG A 153 17.96 -14.77 -5.85
C ARG A 153 18.17 -13.72 -6.92
N ARG A 154 17.68 -13.95 -8.12
CA ARG A 154 17.73 -12.98 -9.24
C ARG A 154 16.93 -11.73 -8.97
N TRP A 155 15.82 -11.84 -8.23
CA TRP A 155 14.98 -10.70 -7.82
C TRP A 155 15.39 -10.11 -6.47
N TRP A 156 16.43 -10.63 -5.83
CA TRP A 156 16.85 -10.18 -4.53
C TRP A 156 17.58 -8.84 -4.63
N ARG A 157 17.20 -7.88 -3.77
CA ARG A 157 17.95 -6.66 -3.52
C ARG A 157 18.18 -6.52 -2.03
N GLU A 158 19.44 -6.49 -1.63
CA GLU A 158 19.80 -6.31 -0.24
C GLU A 158 19.60 -4.85 0.17
N LYS A 159 18.92 -4.62 1.30
CA LYS A 159 18.73 -3.29 1.91
C LYS A 159 18.23 -2.21 0.92
N ASP A 160 17.25 -2.56 0.10
CA ASP A 160 16.66 -1.67 -0.92
C ASP A 160 15.77 -0.60 -0.27
N PHE A 161 16.33 0.21 0.65
CA PHE A 161 15.60 1.30 1.30
C PHE A 161 15.31 2.44 0.33
N SER A 162 14.16 3.08 0.53
CA SER A 162 13.78 4.26 -0.25
C SER A 162 14.44 5.53 0.30
N ASP A 163 14.92 6.38 -0.59
CA ASP A 163 15.38 7.73 -0.27
C ASP A 163 14.24 8.76 -0.13
N VAL A 164 13.01 8.36 -0.48
CA VAL A 164 11.80 9.19 -0.45
C VAL A 164 10.95 8.92 0.78
N LEU A 165 10.82 7.63 1.16
CA LEU A 165 9.98 7.21 2.27
C LEU A 165 10.78 7.15 3.57
N ASN A 166 10.19 7.66 4.65
CA ASN A 166 10.76 7.46 5.99
C ASN A 166 10.35 6.05 6.50
N GLU A 167 11.11 5.03 6.11
CA GLU A 167 10.76 3.63 6.34
C GLU A 167 11.19 3.14 7.72
N VAL A 168 10.25 2.56 8.47
CA VAL A 168 10.55 1.78 9.66
C VAL A 168 10.98 0.37 9.25
N CYS A 169 12.16 -0.06 9.69
CA CYS A 169 12.71 -1.37 9.38
C CYS A 169 12.02 -2.47 10.20
N ILE A 170 11.55 -3.52 9.53
CA ILE A 170 11.02 -4.74 10.14
C ILE A 170 12.00 -5.88 9.87
N THR A 171 12.48 -6.53 10.95
CA THR A 171 13.46 -7.61 10.91
C THR A 171 12.82 -8.98 11.12
N ALA A 172 13.61 -10.06 10.93
CA ALA A 172 13.10 -11.44 10.96
C ALA A 172 12.71 -11.93 12.35
N GLU A 173 13.26 -11.32 13.40
CA GLU A 173 13.06 -11.72 14.80
C GLU A 173 11.67 -11.36 15.33
N ARG A 174 10.93 -10.51 14.60
CA ARG A 174 9.60 -10.06 15.01
C ARG A 174 8.53 -11.01 14.50
N ASP A 175 7.66 -11.43 15.38
CA ASP A 175 6.48 -12.21 15.01
C ASP A 175 5.37 -11.35 14.36
N ILE A 176 4.47 -12.03 13.64
CA ILE A 176 3.39 -11.39 12.87
C ILE A 176 2.46 -10.58 13.78
N GLU A 177 2.09 -11.11 14.95
CA GLU A 177 1.13 -10.47 15.86
C GLU A 177 1.68 -9.16 16.40
N ASN A 178 2.95 -9.14 16.79
CA ASN A 178 3.65 -7.95 17.28
C ASN A 178 3.80 -6.91 16.17
N ILE A 179 4.16 -7.31 14.94
CA ILE A 179 4.25 -6.38 13.80
C ILE A 179 2.88 -5.73 13.54
N VAL A 180 1.82 -6.53 13.43
CA VAL A 180 0.46 -6.04 13.18
C VAL A 180 -0.02 -5.12 14.30
N ARG A 181 0.22 -5.48 15.58
CA ARG A 181 -0.14 -4.64 16.72
C ARG A 181 0.56 -3.29 16.68
N ASP A 182 1.86 -3.28 16.41
CA ASP A 182 2.68 -2.07 16.45
C ASP A 182 2.36 -1.13 15.29
N ILE A 183 2.16 -1.67 14.07
CA ILE A 183 1.69 -0.87 12.91
C ILE A 183 0.30 -0.30 13.20
N TYR A 184 -0.64 -1.14 13.67
CA TYR A 184 -1.98 -0.70 14.02
C TYR A 184 -1.96 0.44 15.05
N SER A 185 -1.20 0.27 16.14
CA SER A 185 -1.08 1.29 17.18
C SER A 185 -0.44 2.58 16.66
N ALA A 186 0.59 2.49 15.85
CA ALA A 186 1.23 3.66 15.23
C ALA A 186 0.27 4.44 14.33
N VAL A 187 -0.57 3.73 13.57
CA VAL A 187 -1.55 4.33 12.67
C VAL A 187 -2.73 4.94 13.43
N MET A 188 -3.24 4.28 14.48
CA MET A 188 -4.41 4.76 15.23
C MET A 188 -4.09 5.93 16.17
N ASN A 189 -2.86 6.01 16.68
CA ASN A 189 -2.45 7.06 17.63
C ASN A 189 -1.93 8.33 16.96
N ASN A 190 -1.97 8.40 15.66
CA ASN A 190 -1.47 9.49 14.83
C ASN A 190 -2.47 9.87 13.75
#